data_e60cf4ba88449986fb7fddc0616fe440
#
_entry.id   e60cf4ba88449986fb7fddc0616fe440
#
_cell.length_a   1.000
_cell.length_b   1.000
_cell.length_c   1.000
_cell.angle_alpha   90.00
_cell.angle_beta   90.00
_cell.angle_gamma   90.00
#
_symmetry.space_group_name_H-M   'P 1'
#
loop_
_entity.id
_entity.type
_entity.pdbx_description
1 polymer ?
#
loop_
_entity_poly.entity_id
_entity_poly.type
_entity_poly.pdbx_seq_one_letter_code
_entity_poly.pdbx_strand_id
1 'polypeptide(L)'
;MASNYIPQVDYTSRDYAAIRDDMIALIPSILPEWTSTDPSDFGITLIELFAYMGDMLNYYIDRAANEGFLTTATQRSSVLSIAKMLNYTSSTGTPATVTLTFQNSTASIITVPALTQVATTTTVNGISTQIIFETNTDLSVPAASGAIKGAGTVTATQGTTVIDEYLGDSDGTAYQTFTLSQTPLIANTSQISANGVSYTQVNYLIDAGYNDPVYTIETDANNISTINFGDNISGRIPPSGAIYATYRVGGGASGNVAQNTLTYLISNVTAGLTVNNQVAAAGGADPESTDSIRFNAPYALTALNRAVSLSDYAALAVQVPSVSKAVADATVYNNILLYMAPYGDTGFGTPGVTSTGDASAIFNSASSDVLTFLTDKAPATTTLTILPPKYVPINININLYVIDQYKQSTIITAVNSVLQSILSLDNVIFAEQFVLQYVLSAIGTVSGVSYADVTLLARADAAFTGDITNGSSTINNVSSFLNVAVGQQVALQTGSTSTATITSGTTISSFDSVAKTITLSANVSGTGSATGASLWTSSVSTTGVNNIQCATNEIPKAGVITITPYGGITS
;
A
#
# COMPACT_ATOMS: atom_id res chain seq x y z
N MET A 1 -12.49 0.25 -8.70
CA MET A 1 -11.36 1.10 -9.13
C MET A 1 -11.54 1.56 -10.54
N ALA A 2 -11.40 2.87 -10.78
CA ALA A 2 -11.13 3.33 -12.12
C ALA A 2 -9.81 2.67 -12.58
N SER A 3 -9.75 2.20 -13.81
CA SER A 3 -8.54 1.63 -14.42
C SER A 3 -7.36 2.56 -14.14
N ASN A 4 -6.15 2.02 -13.95
CA ASN A 4 -4.88 2.77 -13.87
C ASN A 4 -4.57 3.53 -15.18
N TYR A 5 -5.58 3.84 -15.97
CA TYR A 5 -5.45 4.66 -17.15
C TYR A 5 -5.41 6.13 -16.72
N ILE A 6 -4.22 6.68 -16.69
CA ILE A 6 -4.03 8.12 -16.53
C ILE A 6 -4.50 8.78 -17.82
N PRO A 7 -5.57 9.58 -17.79
CA PRO A 7 -6.04 10.23 -18.98
C PRO A 7 -4.96 11.21 -19.46
N GLN A 8 -4.47 11.01 -20.67
CA GLN A 8 -3.59 11.96 -21.33
C GLN A 8 -4.46 12.91 -22.14
N VAL A 9 -4.29 14.20 -21.92
CA VAL A 9 -5.01 15.23 -22.64
C VAL A 9 -4.10 15.75 -23.76
N ASP A 10 -4.59 15.73 -24.97
CA ASP A 10 -3.95 16.35 -26.13
C ASP A 10 -4.31 17.85 -26.13
N TYR A 11 -3.32 18.69 -25.85
CA TYR A 11 -3.47 20.14 -25.82
C TYR A 11 -3.12 20.80 -27.16
N THR A 12 -2.42 20.07 -28.04
CA THR A 12 -1.87 20.63 -29.29
C THR A 12 -2.58 20.08 -30.50
N SER A 13 -3.61 19.51 -30.63
CA SER A 13 -4.47 19.06 -31.75
C SER A 13 -3.81 18.96 -33.15
N ARG A 14 -2.50 19.06 -33.26
CA ARG A 14 -1.70 19.02 -34.49
C ARG A 14 -0.58 18.01 -34.37
N ASP A 15 -0.77 16.88 -34.99
CA ASP A 15 0.19 15.80 -35.15
C ASP A 15 0.90 15.89 -36.51
N TYR A 16 1.85 15.00 -36.72
CA TYR A 16 2.67 14.94 -37.92
C TYR A 16 1.88 15.11 -39.22
N ALA A 17 0.76 14.38 -39.37
CA ALA A 17 -0.07 14.44 -40.57
C ALA A 17 -0.69 15.81 -40.82
N ALA A 18 -1.25 16.42 -39.77
CA ALA A 18 -1.86 17.73 -39.83
C ALA A 18 -0.84 18.83 -40.16
N ILE A 19 0.34 18.78 -39.51
CA ILE A 19 1.43 19.75 -39.77
C ILE A 19 1.94 19.61 -41.22
N ARG A 20 2.18 18.39 -41.66
CA ARG A 20 2.62 18.11 -43.03
C ARG A 20 1.62 18.62 -44.07
N ASP A 21 0.34 18.31 -43.89
CA ASP A 21 -0.72 18.67 -44.83
C ASP A 21 -0.93 20.19 -44.90
N ASP A 22 -0.86 20.89 -43.74
CA ASP A 22 -0.90 22.36 -43.69
C ASP A 22 0.31 22.98 -44.41
N MET A 23 1.53 22.43 -44.24
CA MET A 23 2.73 22.91 -44.92
C MET A 23 2.63 22.70 -46.43
N ILE A 24 2.14 21.54 -46.88
CA ILE A 24 1.93 21.24 -48.31
C ILE A 24 0.86 22.19 -48.87
N ALA A 25 -0.23 22.42 -48.16
CA ALA A 25 -1.30 23.35 -48.58
C ALA A 25 -0.82 24.82 -48.72
N LEU A 26 0.24 25.20 -48.03
CA LEU A 26 0.84 26.53 -48.11
C LEU A 26 1.70 26.75 -49.38
N ILE A 27 2.27 25.67 -49.95
CA ILE A 27 3.20 25.71 -51.10
C ILE A 27 2.64 26.52 -52.26
N PRO A 28 1.40 26.30 -52.77
CA PRO A 28 0.88 27.03 -53.93
C PRO A 28 0.78 28.54 -53.73
N SER A 29 0.68 29.01 -52.47
CA SER A 29 0.62 30.44 -52.15
C SER A 29 1.99 31.13 -52.14
N ILE A 30 3.07 30.35 -51.90
CA ILE A 30 4.44 30.87 -51.77
C ILE A 30 5.22 30.63 -53.05
N LEU A 31 5.10 29.42 -53.63
CA LEU A 31 5.80 28.92 -54.82
C LEU A 31 4.80 28.28 -55.78
N PRO A 32 4.02 29.05 -56.57
CA PRO A 32 2.97 28.53 -57.47
C PRO A 32 3.50 27.57 -58.56
N GLU A 33 4.81 27.65 -58.86
CA GLU A 33 5.46 26.79 -59.85
C GLU A 33 5.77 25.40 -59.34
N TRP A 34 5.79 25.20 -58.00
CA TRP A 34 6.05 23.89 -57.40
C TRP A 34 4.74 23.12 -57.17
N THR A 35 4.48 22.18 -58.05
CA THR A 35 3.24 21.38 -58.09
C THR A 35 3.41 19.95 -57.63
N SER A 36 4.64 19.52 -57.33
CA SER A 36 4.92 18.17 -56.88
C SER A 36 4.48 17.99 -55.41
N THR A 37 3.75 16.90 -55.13
CA THR A 37 3.39 16.43 -53.79
C THR A 37 3.92 15.02 -53.51
N ASP A 38 4.84 14.52 -54.41
CA ASP A 38 5.40 13.18 -54.27
C ASP A 38 6.39 13.12 -53.10
N PRO A 39 6.28 12.12 -52.20
CA PRO A 39 7.22 11.95 -51.09
C PRO A 39 8.69 11.79 -51.50
N SER A 40 8.95 11.38 -52.76
CA SER A 40 10.31 11.29 -53.30
C SER A 40 10.90 12.63 -53.75
N ASP A 41 10.12 13.70 -53.79
CA ASP A 41 10.60 15.05 -54.03
C ASP A 41 11.39 15.57 -52.83
N PHE A 42 12.58 16.12 -53.11
CA PHE A 42 13.48 16.62 -52.06
C PHE A 42 12.81 17.70 -51.16
N GLY A 43 12.00 18.58 -51.76
CA GLY A 43 11.30 19.61 -51.00
C GLY A 43 10.21 19.00 -50.09
N ILE A 44 9.45 18.01 -50.58
CA ILE A 44 8.47 17.28 -49.76
C ILE A 44 9.15 16.51 -48.65
N THR A 45 10.27 15.84 -48.90
CA THR A 45 11.08 15.17 -47.88
C THR A 45 11.49 16.14 -46.75
N LEU A 46 11.91 17.38 -47.09
CA LEU A 46 12.22 18.38 -46.08
C LEU A 46 10.98 18.83 -45.26
N ILE A 47 9.84 18.98 -45.92
CA ILE A 47 8.56 19.30 -45.24
C ILE A 47 8.20 18.18 -44.26
N GLU A 48 8.34 16.92 -44.65
CA GLU A 48 8.10 15.76 -43.75
C GLU A 48 9.05 15.75 -42.54
N LEU A 49 10.33 16.08 -42.72
CA LEU A 49 11.28 16.20 -41.61
C LEU A 49 10.92 17.34 -40.66
N PHE A 50 10.47 18.50 -41.18
CA PHE A 50 10.02 19.62 -40.34
C PHE A 50 8.71 19.27 -39.66
N ALA A 51 7.76 18.60 -40.30
CA ALA A 51 6.52 18.13 -39.70
C ALA A 51 6.79 17.14 -38.57
N TYR A 52 7.73 16.21 -38.76
CA TYR A 52 8.16 15.29 -37.70
C TYR A 52 8.79 16.02 -36.50
N MET A 53 9.62 17.03 -36.75
CA MET A 53 10.20 17.85 -35.68
C MET A 53 9.11 18.67 -34.95
N GLY A 54 8.13 19.18 -35.68
CA GLY A 54 6.96 19.86 -35.11
C GLY A 54 6.12 18.96 -34.21
N ASP A 55 5.87 17.74 -34.65
CA ASP A 55 5.15 16.71 -33.89
C ASP A 55 5.89 16.33 -32.59
N MET A 56 7.23 16.15 -32.66
CA MET A 56 8.04 15.93 -31.46
C MET A 56 7.94 17.10 -30.45
N LEU A 57 7.94 18.36 -30.94
CA LEU A 57 7.81 19.52 -30.07
C LEU A 57 6.41 19.57 -29.41
N ASN A 58 5.36 19.29 -30.18
CA ASN A 58 3.99 19.19 -29.66
C ASN A 58 3.87 18.10 -28.59
N TYR A 59 4.45 16.91 -28.84
CA TYR A 59 4.50 15.86 -27.83
C TYR A 59 5.15 16.30 -26.51
N TYR A 60 6.26 17.06 -26.56
CA TYR A 60 6.88 17.58 -25.34
C TYR A 60 6.02 18.66 -24.66
N ILE A 61 5.31 19.49 -25.42
CA ILE A 61 4.39 20.49 -24.88
C ILE A 61 3.24 19.79 -24.17
N ASP A 62 2.61 18.81 -24.81
CA ASP A 62 1.51 18.06 -24.22
C ASP A 62 1.94 17.33 -22.96
N ARG A 63 3.11 16.70 -23.01
CA ARG A 63 3.68 16.03 -21.84
C ARG A 63 3.94 17.00 -20.70
N ALA A 64 4.54 18.15 -20.97
CA ALA A 64 4.79 19.18 -19.96
C ALA A 64 3.49 19.73 -19.38
N ALA A 65 2.45 19.95 -20.20
CA ALA A 65 1.14 20.40 -19.75
C ALA A 65 0.45 19.34 -18.88
N ASN A 66 0.50 18.05 -19.26
CA ASN A 66 -0.07 16.95 -18.49
C ASN A 66 0.62 16.78 -17.14
N GLU A 67 1.94 17.03 -17.03
CA GLU A 67 2.67 16.98 -15.75
C GLU A 67 2.29 18.09 -14.76
N GLY A 68 1.58 19.13 -15.20
CA GLY A 68 1.09 20.23 -14.35
C GLY A 68 -0.13 19.88 -13.49
N PHE A 69 -0.80 18.75 -13.70
CA PHE A 69 -2.02 18.38 -12.99
C PHE A 69 -1.90 17.02 -12.33
N LEU A 70 -2.37 16.91 -11.08
CA LEU A 70 -2.28 15.68 -10.29
C LEU A 70 -2.92 14.47 -10.98
N THR A 71 -4.01 14.69 -11.71
CA THR A 71 -4.78 13.64 -12.40
C THR A 71 -4.10 13.10 -13.66
N THR A 72 -3.24 13.90 -14.30
CA THR A 72 -2.61 13.56 -15.59
C THR A 72 -1.09 13.40 -15.48
N ALA A 73 -0.46 13.88 -14.40
CA ALA A 73 0.98 13.73 -14.17
C ALA A 73 1.40 12.25 -14.12
N THR A 74 2.42 11.89 -14.86
CA THR A 74 2.96 10.52 -14.93
C THR A 74 4.26 10.36 -14.15
N GLN A 75 5.04 11.43 -14.04
CA GLN A 75 6.32 11.40 -13.32
C GLN A 75 6.09 11.50 -11.81
N ARG A 76 6.74 10.63 -11.05
CA ARG A 76 6.66 10.63 -9.58
C ARG A 76 7.08 11.98 -8.99
N SER A 77 8.09 12.64 -9.55
CA SER A 77 8.55 13.97 -9.12
C SER A 77 7.46 15.04 -9.22
N SER A 78 6.71 15.05 -10.33
CA SER A 78 5.59 15.98 -10.54
C SER A 78 4.48 15.72 -9.53
N VAL A 79 4.10 14.44 -9.35
CA VAL A 79 3.06 14.04 -8.39
C VAL A 79 3.44 14.44 -6.96
N LEU A 80 4.70 14.19 -6.54
CA LEU A 80 5.20 14.58 -5.22
C LEU A 80 5.19 16.11 -5.02
N SER A 81 5.61 16.87 -6.04
CA SER A 81 5.62 18.33 -5.98
C SER A 81 4.21 18.91 -5.84
N ILE A 82 3.25 18.37 -6.61
CA ILE A 82 1.83 18.80 -6.52
C ILE A 82 1.24 18.39 -5.16
N ALA A 83 1.50 17.17 -4.69
CA ALA A 83 1.03 16.70 -3.38
C ALA A 83 1.56 17.59 -2.24
N LYS A 84 2.83 18.00 -2.29
CA LYS A 84 3.42 18.93 -1.33
C LYS A 84 2.72 20.30 -1.35
N MET A 85 2.33 20.81 -2.51
CA MET A 85 1.52 22.05 -2.62
C MET A 85 0.14 21.91 -1.95
N LEU A 86 -0.41 20.69 -1.89
CA LEU A 86 -1.66 20.37 -1.19
C LEU A 86 -1.46 20.07 0.31
N ASN A 87 -0.25 20.31 0.84
CA ASN A 87 0.13 19.97 2.22
C ASN A 87 0.07 18.47 2.53
N TYR A 88 0.31 17.63 1.52
CA TYR A 88 0.39 16.19 1.65
C TYR A 88 1.83 15.71 1.63
N THR A 89 2.26 15.01 2.68
CA THR A 89 3.58 14.38 2.75
C THR A 89 3.42 12.88 2.51
N SER A 90 3.96 12.40 1.39
CA SER A 90 3.92 10.97 1.06
C SER A 90 4.83 10.15 1.99
N SER A 91 4.45 8.91 2.28
CA SER A 91 5.31 7.99 3.01
C SER A 91 6.56 7.62 2.21
N THR A 92 7.73 7.74 2.82
CA THR A 92 9.03 7.31 2.24
C THR A 92 9.30 5.82 2.39
N GLY A 93 8.35 5.07 2.94
CA GLY A 93 8.47 3.67 3.29
C GLY A 93 8.78 3.48 4.79
N THR A 94 8.38 2.33 5.31
CA THR A 94 8.59 1.97 6.71
C THR A 94 9.54 0.78 6.83
N PRO A 95 10.40 0.75 7.87
CA PRO A 95 11.26 -0.40 8.12
C PRO A 95 10.48 -1.52 8.83
N ALA A 96 10.83 -2.77 8.55
CA ALA A 96 10.33 -3.90 9.31
C ALA A 96 10.96 -3.95 10.71
N THR A 97 10.21 -4.45 11.68
CA THR A 97 10.67 -4.71 13.04
C THR A 97 10.56 -6.18 13.40
N VAL A 98 11.42 -6.64 14.30
CA VAL A 98 11.48 -8.05 14.71
C VAL A 98 12.04 -8.18 16.12
N THR A 99 11.63 -9.23 16.83
CA THR A 99 12.28 -9.63 18.08
C THR A 99 13.35 -10.68 17.79
N LEU A 100 14.60 -10.34 18.08
CA LEU A 100 15.74 -11.25 17.99
C LEU A 100 15.98 -11.94 19.32
N THR A 101 16.26 -13.25 19.27
CA THR A 101 16.69 -14.05 20.41
C THR A 101 18.18 -14.34 20.26
N PHE A 102 19.00 -13.84 21.18
CA PHE A 102 20.40 -14.16 21.29
C PHE A 102 20.62 -15.30 22.27
N GLN A 103 21.49 -16.23 21.92
CA GLN A 103 21.87 -17.34 22.79
C GLN A 103 23.39 -17.35 23.03
N ASN A 104 23.77 -17.39 24.29
CA ASN A 104 25.14 -17.38 24.75
C ASN A 104 25.55 -18.78 25.23
N SER A 105 26.59 -19.38 24.63
CA SER A 105 27.15 -20.66 25.01
C SER A 105 28.37 -20.55 25.94
N THR A 106 28.77 -19.34 26.32
CA THR A 106 29.95 -19.10 27.18
C THR A 106 29.59 -19.03 28.66
N ALA A 107 30.58 -19.20 29.51
CA ALA A 107 30.42 -19.09 30.98
C ALA A 107 30.41 -17.65 31.49
N SER A 108 30.46 -16.63 30.60
CA SER A 108 30.44 -15.22 30.95
C SER A 108 29.23 -14.52 30.33
N ILE A 109 28.74 -13.47 30.99
CA ILE A 109 27.71 -12.61 30.43
C ILE A 109 28.28 -11.91 29.18
N ILE A 110 27.51 -11.86 28.09
CA ILE A 110 27.86 -11.13 26.87
C ILE A 110 26.89 -9.96 26.71
N THR A 111 27.44 -8.76 26.57
CA THR A 111 26.66 -7.58 26.20
C THR A 111 26.61 -7.44 24.68
N VAL A 112 25.43 -7.38 24.12
CA VAL A 112 25.14 -7.05 22.71
C VAL A 112 24.81 -5.57 22.68
N PRO A 113 25.66 -4.71 22.09
CA PRO A 113 25.39 -3.28 22.01
C PRO A 113 24.19 -2.96 21.12
N ALA A 114 23.56 -1.82 21.32
CA ALA A 114 22.67 -1.23 20.32
C ALA A 114 23.38 -1.09 18.98
N LEU A 115 22.62 -1.07 17.89
CA LEU A 115 23.12 -1.06 16.51
C LEU A 115 23.94 -2.29 16.10
N THR A 116 23.86 -3.39 16.88
CA THR A 116 24.45 -4.67 16.46
C THR A 116 23.70 -5.17 15.23
N GLN A 117 24.47 -5.44 14.16
CA GLN A 117 23.93 -5.83 12.86
C GLN A 117 23.74 -7.34 12.75
N VAL A 118 22.51 -7.73 12.41
CA VAL A 118 22.12 -9.11 12.11
C VAL A 118 21.51 -9.15 10.73
N ALA A 119 21.81 -10.17 9.93
CA ALA A 119 21.34 -10.24 8.57
C ALA A 119 20.74 -11.60 8.19
N THR A 120 19.94 -11.54 7.15
CA THR A 120 19.59 -12.65 6.30
C THR A 120 20.00 -12.35 4.87
N THR A 121 19.86 -13.34 4.00
CA THR A 121 20.00 -13.15 2.55
C THR A 121 18.69 -13.53 1.87
N THR A 122 18.25 -12.70 0.94
CA THR A 122 17.13 -13.00 0.05
C THR A 122 17.58 -12.84 -1.40
N THR A 123 16.90 -13.50 -2.32
CA THR A 123 17.17 -13.35 -3.74
C THR A 123 16.08 -12.48 -4.37
N VAL A 124 16.48 -11.31 -4.84
CA VAL A 124 15.60 -10.39 -5.57
C VAL A 124 16.07 -10.36 -7.03
N ASN A 125 15.20 -10.72 -7.97
CA ASN A 125 15.50 -10.76 -9.41
C ASN A 125 16.76 -11.60 -9.77
N GLY A 126 17.02 -12.68 -9.02
CA GLY A 126 18.18 -13.54 -9.22
C GLY A 126 19.48 -13.03 -8.59
N ILE A 127 19.46 -11.90 -7.90
CA ILE A 127 20.61 -11.33 -7.17
C ILE A 127 20.41 -11.60 -5.68
N SER A 128 21.41 -12.20 -5.03
CA SER A 128 21.40 -12.41 -3.57
C SER A 128 21.66 -11.08 -2.87
N THR A 129 20.66 -10.58 -2.16
CA THR A 129 20.74 -9.31 -1.43
C THR A 129 20.69 -9.60 0.08
N GLN A 130 21.58 -8.96 0.82
CA GLN A 130 21.63 -9.06 2.28
C GLN A 130 20.65 -8.04 2.89
N ILE A 131 19.72 -8.53 3.73
CA ILE A 131 18.81 -7.66 4.48
C ILE A 131 19.33 -7.55 5.90
N ILE A 132 19.64 -6.34 6.33
CA ILE A 132 20.27 -6.02 7.61
C ILE A 132 19.23 -5.48 8.58
N PHE A 133 19.31 -5.96 9.82
CA PHE A 133 18.59 -5.45 10.98
C PHE A 133 19.58 -5.00 12.04
N GLU A 134 19.30 -3.91 12.74
CA GLU A 134 20.09 -3.43 13.87
C GLU A 134 19.28 -3.49 15.15
N THR A 135 19.93 -3.93 16.24
CA THR A 135 19.33 -3.93 17.58
C THR A 135 19.04 -2.51 18.04
N ASN A 136 17.87 -2.30 18.64
CA ASN A 136 17.44 -0.95 19.04
C ASN A 136 18.05 -0.50 20.38
N THR A 137 18.40 -1.44 21.25
CA THR A 137 18.95 -1.19 22.59
C THR A 137 20.04 -2.19 22.94
N ASP A 138 20.83 -1.88 23.95
CA ASP A 138 21.78 -2.81 24.53
C ASP A 138 21.06 -4.02 25.16
N LEU A 139 21.63 -5.20 24.99
CA LEU A 139 21.12 -6.44 25.57
C LEU A 139 22.24 -7.15 26.36
N SER A 140 21.98 -7.46 27.62
CA SER A 140 22.84 -8.33 28.42
C SER A 140 22.33 -9.77 28.33
N VAL A 141 23.11 -10.66 27.67
CA VAL A 141 22.78 -12.07 27.52
C VAL A 141 23.46 -12.87 28.63
N PRO A 142 22.70 -13.55 29.51
CA PRO A 142 23.27 -14.32 30.62
C PRO A 142 24.28 -15.36 30.18
N ALA A 143 25.17 -15.75 31.09
CA ALA A 143 26.07 -16.88 30.88
C ALA A 143 25.31 -18.20 30.75
N ALA A 144 25.89 -19.16 30.04
CA ALA A 144 25.39 -20.52 30.01
C ALA A 144 25.53 -21.19 31.41
N SER A 145 24.53 -21.98 31.78
CA SER A 145 24.54 -22.80 33.00
C SER A 145 24.50 -24.28 32.65
N GLY A 146 25.65 -24.93 32.70
CA GLY A 146 25.80 -26.32 32.26
C GLY A 146 25.51 -26.50 30.77
N ALA A 147 24.55 -27.35 30.43
CA ALA A 147 24.10 -27.55 29.02
C ALA A 147 23.08 -26.50 28.53
N ILE A 148 22.59 -25.64 29.42
CA ILE A 148 21.57 -24.64 29.08
C ILE A 148 22.29 -23.37 28.67
N LYS A 149 22.06 -22.93 27.42
CA LYS A 149 22.55 -21.63 26.92
C LYS A 149 21.84 -20.48 27.60
N GLY A 150 22.58 -19.42 27.96
CA GLY A 150 21.98 -18.18 28.35
C GLY A 150 21.18 -17.57 27.17
N ALA A 151 20.03 -17.02 27.42
CA ALA A 151 19.20 -16.41 26.36
C ALA A 151 18.73 -15.00 26.76
N GLY A 152 18.62 -14.15 25.77
CA GLY A 152 18.07 -12.79 25.90
C GLY A 152 17.40 -12.35 24.61
N THR A 153 16.39 -11.50 24.71
CA THR A 153 15.64 -10.98 23.56
C THR A 153 15.77 -9.47 23.47
N VAL A 154 15.83 -8.95 22.25
CA VAL A 154 15.86 -7.52 21.96
C VAL A 154 15.10 -7.25 20.67
N THR A 155 14.44 -6.10 20.57
CA THR A 155 13.84 -5.64 19.32
C THR A 155 14.94 -5.13 18.38
N ALA A 156 14.79 -5.45 17.10
CA ALA A 156 15.64 -4.93 16.03
C ALA A 156 14.78 -4.36 14.91
N THR A 157 15.33 -3.38 14.22
CA THR A 157 14.67 -2.66 13.13
C THR A 157 15.50 -2.81 11.86
N GLN A 158 14.84 -3.06 10.73
CA GLN A 158 15.49 -3.11 9.41
C GLN A 158 16.24 -1.82 9.10
N GLY A 159 17.40 -1.95 8.47
CA GLY A 159 18.22 -0.85 8.00
C GLY A 159 19.58 -0.79 8.66
N THR A 160 20.35 0.21 8.23
CA THR A 160 21.72 0.48 8.68
C THR A 160 21.84 1.94 9.10
N THR A 161 22.43 2.19 10.25
CA THR A 161 22.68 3.53 10.75
C THR A 161 23.99 4.08 10.19
N VAL A 162 23.93 5.20 9.51
CA VAL A 162 25.06 6.01 9.09
C VAL A 162 25.34 7.01 10.21
N ILE A 163 26.53 6.93 10.81
CA ILE A 163 26.89 7.74 11.97
C ILE A 163 27.87 8.83 11.53
N ASP A 164 27.58 10.09 11.88
CA ASP A 164 28.45 11.25 11.69
C ASP A 164 28.99 11.39 10.24
N GLU A 165 28.12 11.19 9.25
CA GLU A 165 28.49 11.47 7.87
C GLU A 165 28.81 12.95 7.68
N TYR A 166 30.00 13.25 7.17
CA TYR A 166 30.40 14.62 6.79
C TYR A 166 29.75 14.99 5.46
N LEU A 167 28.84 15.98 5.48
CA LEU A 167 28.10 16.43 4.29
C LEU A 167 28.78 17.58 3.55
N GLY A 168 29.70 18.31 4.22
CA GLY A 168 30.36 19.48 3.68
C GLY A 168 30.51 20.59 4.74
N ASP A 169 31.05 21.72 4.35
CA ASP A 169 31.19 22.89 5.21
C ASP A 169 30.13 23.95 4.88
N SER A 170 29.46 24.44 5.92
CA SER A 170 28.64 25.64 5.82
C SER A 170 29.53 26.88 5.67
N ASP A 171 29.17 27.74 4.73
CA ASP A 171 29.80 29.05 4.57
C ASP A 171 29.11 30.17 5.39
N GLY A 172 28.04 29.85 6.11
CA GLY A 172 27.25 30.80 6.91
C GLY A 172 26.30 31.68 6.10
N THR A 173 26.00 31.30 4.85
CA THR A 173 25.00 31.99 4.02
C THR A 173 23.60 31.36 4.17
N ALA A 174 22.55 32.06 3.69
CA ALA A 174 21.20 31.60 3.71
C ALA A 174 20.92 30.51 2.64
N TYR A 175 19.89 29.71 2.84
CA TYR A 175 19.37 28.71 1.88
C TYR A 175 20.37 27.62 1.50
N GLN A 176 21.30 27.26 2.37
CA GLN A 176 22.23 26.18 2.10
C GLN A 176 21.52 24.83 2.09
N THR A 177 21.94 23.96 1.18
CA THR A 177 21.41 22.61 1.01
C THR A 177 22.51 21.59 1.01
N PHE A 178 22.29 20.43 1.63
CA PHE A 178 23.24 19.32 1.68
C PHE A 178 22.50 18.02 1.38
N THR A 179 23.11 17.15 0.57
CA THR A 179 22.51 15.89 0.13
C THR A 179 23.11 14.73 0.92
N LEU A 180 22.25 13.83 1.40
CA LEU A 180 22.67 12.58 2.03
C LEU A 180 23.21 11.60 0.99
N SER A 181 24.33 10.92 1.29
CA SER A 181 24.96 10.00 0.33
C SER A 181 24.29 8.65 0.25
N GLN A 182 23.60 8.23 1.31
CA GLN A 182 22.97 6.91 1.38
C GLN A 182 21.44 7.01 1.29
N THR A 183 20.83 6.07 0.57
CA THR A 183 19.39 6.02 0.30
C THR A 183 18.86 4.59 0.43
N PRO A 184 17.55 4.38 0.67
CA PRO A 184 16.54 5.37 1.05
C PRO A 184 16.62 5.76 2.54
N LEU A 185 16.33 7.00 2.86
CA LEU A 185 16.26 7.49 4.23
C LEU A 185 15.00 6.96 4.93
N ILE A 186 15.15 6.44 6.13
CA ILE A 186 14.01 6.12 7.02
C ILE A 186 13.53 7.42 7.69
N ALA A 187 12.25 7.72 7.55
CA ALA A 187 11.64 8.94 8.09
C ALA A 187 11.91 9.10 9.60
N ASN A 188 12.09 10.35 10.04
CA ASN A 188 12.27 10.74 11.45
C ASN A 188 13.48 10.11 12.15
N THR A 189 14.48 9.63 11.41
CA THR A 189 15.72 9.07 11.99
C THR A 189 16.91 10.00 11.91
N SER A 190 16.79 11.11 11.18
CA SER A 190 17.89 12.04 10.93
C SER A 190 18.19 12.94 12.14
N GLN A 191 19.46 13.09 12.42
CA GLN A 191 20.03 14.01 13.40
C GLN A 191 21.13 14.80 12.72
N ILE A 192 20.94 16.11 12.62
CA ILE A 192 21.87 17.00 11.91
C ILE A 192 22.57 17.92 12.90
N SER A 193 23.87 18.05 12.77
CA SER A 193 24.66 19.03 13.51
C SER A 193 25.45 19.93 12.56
N ALA A 194 25.44 21.23 12.82
CA ALA A 194 26.20 22.24 12.10
C ALA A 194 27.17 22.92 13.07
N ASN A 195 28.48 22.71 12.86
CA ASN A 195 29.52 23.22 13.74
C ASN A 195 29.23 23.00 15.24
N GLY A 196 28.81 21.77 15.60
CA GLY A 196 28.48 21.36 16.97
C GLY A 196 27.10 21.83 17.50
N VAL A 197 26.31 22.54 16.71
CA VAL A 197 24.92 22.89 17.04
C VAL A 197 23.98 21.87 16.45
N SER A 198 23.17 21.22 17.29
CA SER A 198 22.13 20.28 16.84
C SER A 198 20.94 21.04 16.26
N TYR A 199 20.47 20.56 15.11
CA TYR A 199 19.29 21.08 14.40
C TYR A 199 18.14 20.07 14.49
N THR A 200 16.91 20.58 14.58
CA THR A 200 15.69 19.76 14.67
C THR A 200 14.95 19.75 13.34
N GLN A 201 14.49 18.58 12.91
CA GLN A 201 13.69 18.46 11.70
C GLN A 201 12.29 19.07 11.90
N VAL A 202 11.85 19.87 10.94
CA VAL A 202 10.50 20.43 10.84
C VAL A 202 9.92 20.17 9.46
N ASN A 203 8.59 20.21 9.33
CA ASN A 203 7.93 20.01 8.04
C ASN A 203 8.09 21.24 7.12
N TYR A 204 8.02 22.44 7.69
CA TYR A 204 8.12 23.72 6.96
C TYR A 204 8.98 24.70 7.75
N LEU A 205 9.92 25.35 7.07
CA LEU A 205 10.75 26.39 7.70
C LEU A 205 9.95 27.65 8.03
N ILE A 206 8.86 27.93 7.32
CA ILE A 206 8.05 29.14 7.52
C ILE A 206 7.43 29.24 8.91
N ASP A 207 7.25 28.10 9.58
CA ASP A 207 6.68 28.03 10.94
C ASP A 207 7.73 28.30 12.03
N ALA A 208 9.01 28.41 11.66
CA ALA A 208 10.12 28.57 12.58
C ALA A 208 10.52 30.03 12.76
N GLY A 209 10.95 30.38 13.98
CA GLY A 209 11.54 31.69 14.28
C GLY A 209 12.93 31.87 13.66
N TYR A 210 13.37 33.14 13.58
CA TYR A 210 14.63 33.53 12.95
C TYR A 210 15.89 32.89 13.56
N ASN A 211 15.83 32.44 14.79
CA ASN A 211 16.97 31.86 15.53
C ASN A 211 16.79 30.37 15.87
N ASP A 212 15.71 29.74 15.39
CA ASP A 212 15.44 28.34 15.68
C ASP A 212 16.37 27.45 14.83
N PRO A 213 17.16 26.56 15.46
CA PRO A 213 18.03 25.65 14.73
C PRO A 213 17.20 24.49 14.15
N VAL A 214 16.61 24.73 12.99
CA VAL A 214 15.72 23.78 12.31
C VAL A 214 16.14 23.56 10.86
N TYR A 215 15.77 22.40 10.33
CA TYR A 215 15.97 22.03 8.93
C TYR A 215 14.76 21.28 8.39
N THR A 216 14.61 21.25 7.07
CA THR A 216 13.66 20.38 6.37
C THR A 216 14.40 19.34 5.55
N ILE A 217 13.76 18.19 5.28
CA ILE A 217 14.24 17.18 4.36
C ILE A 217 13.30 17.09 3.17
N GLU A 218 13.87 17.07 1.98
CA GLU A 218 13.16 16.80 0.74
C GLU A 218 13.74 15.55 0.11
N THR A 219 12.88 14.58 -0.19
CA THR A 219 13.28 13.35 -0.88
C THR A 219 12.73 13.38 -2.30
N ASP A 220 13.60 13.17 -3.27
CA ASP A 220 13.26 13.17 -4.69
C ASP A 220 12.65 11.83 -5.15
N ALA A 221 12.32 11.75 -6.44
CA ALA A 221 11.75 10.53 -7.05
C ALA A 221 12.71 9.33 -7.05
N ASN A 222 14.01 9.55 -6.86
CA ASN A 222 15.06 8.54 -6.78
C ASN A 222 15.39 8.15 -5.33
N ASN A 223 14.60 8.63 -4.36
CA ASN A 223 14.81 8.49 -2.92
C ASN A 223 16.09 9.20 -2.41
N ILE A 224 16.63 10.16 -3.14
CA ILE A 224 17.74 11.00 -2.70
C ILE A 224 17.17 12.08 -1.78
N SER A 225 17.70 12.18 -0.55
CA SER A 225 17.23 13.11 0.45
C SER A 225 18.20 14.31 0.57
N THR A 226 17.64 15.53 0.48
CA THR A 226 18.36 16.80 0.61
C THR A 226 17.88 17.53 1.85
N ILE A 227 18.82 18.01 2.65
CA ILE A 227 18.60 18.82 3.85
C ILE A 227 18.61 20.28 3.42
N ASN A 228 17.59 21.05 3.81
CA ASN A 228 17.49 22.48 3.53
C ASN A 228 17.49 23.26 4.85
N PHE A 229 18.34 24.25 4.96
CA PHE A 229 18.47 25.13 6.13
C PHE A 229 17.75 26.47 5.93
N GLY A 230 17.53 27.17 7.04
CA GLY A 230 16.86 28.47 7.07
C GLY A 230 17.69 29.65 6.57
N ASP A 231 17.07 30.84 6.63
CA ASP A 231 17.60 32.10 6.08
C ASP A 231 17.73 33.23 7.12
N ASN A 232 17.62 32.92 8.44
CA ASN A 232 17.49 33.86 9.54
C ASN A 232 16.20 34.70 9.52
N ILE A 233 15.20 34.30 8.74
CA ILE A 233 13.82 34.77 8.82
C ILE A 233 12.95 33.60 9.23
N SER A 234 13.09 32.50 8.50
CA SER A 234 12.42 31.21 8.72
C SER A 234 13.46 30.15 9.02
N GLY A 235 13.81 30.00 10.30
CA GLY A 235 14.90 29.12 10.75
C GLY A 235 16.28 29.75 10.69
N ARG A 236 17.15 29.31 11.58
CA ARG A 236 18.52 29.80 11.74
C ARG A 236 19.42 29.30 10.61
N ILE A 237 20.26 30.19 10.07
CA ILE A 237 21.35 29.83 9.16
C ILE A 237 22.35 28.93 9.89
N PRO A 238 22.85 27.84 9.25
CA PRO A 238 23.91 27.04 9.84
C PRO A 238 25.20 27.86 9.99
N PRO A 239 25.84 27.85 11.18
CA PRO A 239 27.10 28.57 11.37
C PRO A 239 28.19 27.98 10.44
N SER A 240 29.14 28.83 10.04
CA SER A 240 30.25 28.37 9.20
C SER A 240 31.00 27.23 9.87
N GLY A 241 31.30 26.18 9.12
CA GLY A 241 31.98 24.97 9.58
C GLY A 241 31.30 23.69 9.18
N ALA A 242 31.80 22.57 9.66
CA ALA A 242 31.39 21.24 9.23
C ALA A 242 29.94 20.89 9.59
N ILE A 243 29.23 20.29 8.63
CA ILE A 243 27.90 19.73 8.77
C ILE A 243 28.00 18.20 8.84
N TYR A 244 27.44 17.62 9.88
CA TYR A 244 27.38 16.17 10.06
C TYR A 244 25.94 15.68 10.15
N ALA A 245 25.69 14.48 9.63
CA ALA A 245 24.41 13.80 9.68
C ALA A 245 24.55 12.39 10.27
N THR A 246 23.68 12.05 11.22
CA THR A 246 23.46 10.66 11.64
C THR A 246 22.03 10.30 11.27
N TYR A 247 21.84 9.20 10.54
CA TYR A 247 20.54 8.79 10.04
C TYR A 247 20.49 7.29 9.72
N ARG A 248 19.30 6.74 9.55
CA ARG A 248 19.13 5.34 9.13
C ARG A 248 18.70 5.24 7.68
N VAL A 249 19.25 4.24 6.99
CA VAL A 249 18.90 3.89 5.62
C VAL A 249 18.35 2.48 5.56
N GLY A 250 17.42 2.24 4.66
CA GLY A 250 16.76 0.95 4.46
C GLY A 250 15.24 1.09 4.47
N GLY A 251 14.55 0.07 4.94
CA GLY A 251 13.08 0.01 4.89
C GLY A 251 12.58 -0.73 3.66
N GLY A 252 11.27 -0.76 3.51
CA GLY A 252 10.59 -1.45 2.42
C GLY A 252 10.07 -2.85 2.79
N ALA A 253 9.16 -3.36 1.96
CA ALA A 253 8.51 -4.64 2.14
C ALA A 253 9.47 -5.83 2.17
N SER A 254 10.66 -5.69 1.58
CA SER A 254 11.73 -6.71 1.61
C SER A 254 12.20 -7.06 3.02
N GLY A 255 12.00 -6.16 3.98
CA GLY A 255 12.30 -6.39 5.40
C GLY A 255 11.36 -7.37 6.10
N ASN A 256 10.21 -7.72 5.53
CA ASN A 256 9.28 -8.68 6.11
C ASN A 256 9.77 -10.12 5.90
N VAL A 257 10.88 -10.45 6.55
CA VAL A 257 11.53 -11.76 6.42
C VAL A 257 10.87 -12.83 7.29
N ALA A 258 10.89 -14.08 6.82
CA ALA A 258 10.28 -15.21 7.52
C ALA A 258 10.97 -15.50 8.86
N GLN A 259 10.28 -16.23 9.73
CA GLN A 259 10.86 -16.76 10.97
C GLN A 259 12.11 -17.61 10.69
N ASN A 260 13.06 -17.60 11.61
CA ASN A 260 14.31 -18.38 11.57
C ASN A 260 15.24 -18.05 10.37
N THR A 261 15.17 -16.86 9.81
CA THR A 261 16.01 -16.42 8.69
C THR A 261 17.13 -15.46 9.11
N LEU A 262 16.95 -14.71 10.19
CA LEU A 262 17.94 -13.76 10.72
C LEU A 262 18.93 -14.50 11.65
N THR A 263 19.93 -15.12 11.04
CA THR A 263 20.88 -16.00 11.76
C THR A 263 22.33 -15.59 11.60
N TYR A 264 22.61 -14.64 10.72
CA TYR A 264 23.98 -14.18 10.44
C TYR A 264 24.29 -12.90 11.21
N LEU A 265 25.28 -12.97 12.13
CA LEU A 265 25.76 -11.83 12.90
C LEU A 265 26.88 -11.15 12.10
N ILE A 266 26.64 -9.92 11.63
CA ILE A 266 27.62 -9.13 10.87
C ILE A 266 28.61 -8.45 11.82
N SER A 267 28.11 -7.82 12.88
CA SER A 267 28.93 -7.12 13.86
C SER A 267 29.84 -8.11 14.58
N ASN A 268 31.07 -7.68 14.81
CA ASN A 268 32.10 -8.50 15.47
C ASN A 268 31.82 -8.59 16.99
N VAL A 269 30.91 -9.50 17.37
CA VAL A 269 30.54 -9.77 18.75
C VAL A 269 31.27 -11.04 19.22
N THR A 270 31.44 -11.17 20.53
CA THR A 270 32.19 -12.26 21.20
C THR A 270 31.80 -13.63 20.69
N ALA A 271 32.79 -14.49 20.43
CA ALA A 271 32.58 -15.88 20.02
C ALA A 271 31.68 -16.63 21.03
N GLY A 272 30.79 -17.49 20.52
CA GLY A 272 29.85 -18.27 21.33
C GLY A 272 28.45 -17.68 21.45
N LEU A 273 28.20 -16.53 20.78
CA LEU A 273 26.88 -15.93 20.64
C LEU A 273 26.24 -16.40 19.32
N THR A 274 24.98 -16.79 19.36
CA THR A 274 24.15 -17.07 18.18
C THR A 274 22.88 -16.25 18.25
N VAL A 275 22.30 -15.92 17.10
CA VAL A 275 21.08 -15.13 16.98
C VAL A 275 20.06 -15.82 16.10
N ASN A 276 18.78 -15.61 16.39
CA ASN A 276 17.68 -16.09 15.57
C ASN A 276 16.42 -15.22 15.80
N ASN A 277 15.60 -15.05 14.76
CA ASN A 277 14.25 -14.51 14.89
C ASN A 277 13.24 -15.67 14.97
N GLN A 278 12.63 -15.86 16.12
CA GLN A 278 11.62 -16.91 16.32
C GLN A 278 10.26 -16.55 15.70
N VAL A 279 10.05 -15.28 15.39
CA VAL A 279 8.85 -14.73 14.74
C VAL A 279 9.28 -14.03 13.46
N ALA A 280 8.41 -14.00 12.46
CA ALA A 280 8.67 -13.26 11.23
C ALA A 280 8.82 -11.75 11.52
N ALA A 281 9.67 -11.07 10.76
CA ALA A 281 9.72 -9.61 10.78
C ALA A 281 8.49 -9.03 10.07
N ALA A 282 7.98 -7.91 10.56
CA ALA A 282 6.76 -7.30 10.05
C ALA A 282 6.82 -5.76 10.12
N GLY A 283 5.91 -5.07 9.42
CA GLY A 283 5.80 -3.61 9.40
C GLY A 283 6.60 -2.94 8.29
N GLY A 284 7.40 -3.69 7.52
CA GLY A 284 8.10 -3.15 6.37
C GLY A 284 7.13 -2.85 5.22
N ALA A 285 7.17 -1.62 4.70
CA ALA A 285 6.39 -1.21 3.53
C ALA A 285 7.22 -0.33 2.61
N ASP A 286 6.99 -0.48 1.30
CA ASP A 286 7.64 0.33 0.29
C ASP A 286 7.13 1.79 0.32
N PRO A 287 7.85 2.75 -0.27
CA PRO A 287 7.36 4.11 -0.40
C PRO A 287 5.99 4.15 -1.08
N GLU A 288 5.14 5.07 -0.64
CA GLU A 288 3.79 5.23 -1.17
C GLU A 288 3.79 5.35 -2.70
N SER A 289 2.89 4.62 -3.35
CA SER A 289 2.76 4.62 -4.81
C SER A 289 2.21 5.96 -5.32
N THR A 290 2.53 6.31 -6.56
CA THR A 290 2.02 7.55 -7.19
C THR A 290 0.50 7.56 -7.29
N ASP A 291 -0.14 6.40 -7.42
CA ASP A 291 -1.59 6.28 -7.49
C ASP A 291 -2.24 6.50 -6.12
N SER A 292 -1.62 5.99 -5.05
CA SER A 292 -2.05 6.26 -3.68
C SER A 292 -1.92 7.75 -3.35
N ILE A 293 -0.81 8.39 -3.73
CA ILE A 293 -0.61 9.84 -3.54
C ILE A 293 -1.69 10.64 -4.27
N ARG A 294 -2.01 10.30 -5.54
CA ARG A 294 -3.09 10.96 -6.29
C ARG A 294 -4.45 10.86 -5.60
N PHE A 295 -4.71 9.70 -5.00
CA PHE A 295 -5.97 9.48 -4.29
C PHE A 295 -6.01 10.25 -2.97
N ASN A 296 -4.94 10.23 -2.19
CA ASN A 296 -4.91 10.74 -0.82
C ASN A 296 -4.65 12.26 -0.73
N ALA A 297 -3.81 12.84 -1.61
CA ALA A 297 -3.42 14.24 -1.52
C ALA A 297 -4.59 15.25 -1.58
N PRO A 298 -5.66 15.07 -2.40
CA PRO A 298 -6.80 15.97 -2.38
C PRO A 298 -7.55 16.01 -1.03
N TYR A 299 -7.57 14.90 -0.30
CA TYR A 299 -8.23 14.84 1.01
C TYR A 299 -7.48 15.62 2.08
N ALA A 300 -6.15 15.73 1.99
CA ALA A 300 -5.35 16.54 2.90
C ALA A 300 -5.75 18.02 2.86
N LEU A 301 -6.04 18.55 1.66
CA LEU A 301 -6.51 19.92 1.50
C LEU A 301 -7.90 20.13 2.09
N THR A 302 -8.81 19.17 1.97
CA THR A 302 -10.19 19.31 2.47
C THR A 302 -10.25 19.36 3.99
N ALA A 303 -9.38 18.64 4.69
CA ALA A 303 -9.35 18.59 6.14
C ALA A 303 -8.80 19.87 6.81
N LEU A 304 -8.07 20.74 6.08
CA LEU A 304 -7.49 22.00 6.59
C LEU A 304 -6.84 21.87 7.99
N ASN A 305 -6.21 20.73 8.25
CA ASN A 305 -5.55 20.39 9.53
C ASN A 305 -6.47 20.41 10.76
N ARG A 306 -7.79 20.24 10.57
CA ARG A 306 -8.79 20.12 11.64
C ARG A 306 -9.73 18.94 11.38
N ALA A 307 -10.00 18.15 12.42
CA ALA A 307 -10.91 17.01 12.36
C ALA A 307 -12.30 17.44 12.85
N VAL A 308 -13.17 17.84 11.94
CA VAL A 308 -14.55 18.26 12.25
C VAL A 308 -15.58 17.27 11.67
N SER A 309 -15.42 16.88 10.41
CA SER A 309 -16.26 15.87 9.75
C SER A 309 -15.63 14.48 9.83
N LEU A 310 -16.41 13.43 9.61
CA LEU A 310 -15.89 12.05 9.55
C LEU A 310 -14.79 11.90 8.48
N SER A 311 -14.97 12.56 7.34
CA SER A 311 -13.97 12.57 6.28
C SER A 311 -12.66 13.23 6.70
N ASP A 312 -12.69 14.25 7.58
CA ASP A 312 -11.48 14.91 8.05
C ASP A 312 -10.65 13.98 8.96
N TYR A 313 -11.32 13.22 9.85
CA TYR A 313 -10.64 12.22 10.68
C TYR A 313 -9.93 11.17 9.84
N ALA A 314 -10.60 10.66 8.81
CA ALA A 314 -10.00 9.69 7.87
C ALA A 314 -8.83 10.31 7.08
N ALA A 315 -9.01 11.51 6.53
CA ALA A 315 -8.00 12.20 5.74
C ALA A 315 -6.75 12.57 6.55
N LEU A 316 -6.92 13.00 7.80
CA LEU A 316 -5.80 13.31 8.70
C LEU A 316 -5.10 12.04 9.18
N ALA A 317 -5.83 10.95 9.44
CA ALA A 317 -5.21 9.69 9.84
C ALA A 317 -4.27 9.13 8.77
N VAL A 318 -4.63 9.25 7.49
CA VAL A 318 -3.80 8.79 6.36
C VAL A 318 -2.54 9.65 6.18
N GLN A 319 -2.46 10.86 6.76
CA GLN A 319 -1.23 11.65 6.76
C GLN A 319 -0.15 11.12 7.72
N VAL A 320 -0.52 10.23 8.64
CA VAL A 320 0.43 9.56 9.52
C VAL A 320 1.17 8.49 8.71
N PRO A 321 2.53 8.50 8.63
CA PRO A 321 3.29 7.62 7.74
C PRO A 321 3.07 6.12 7.95
N SER A 322 2.63 5.72 9.15
CA SER A 322 2.33 4.32 9.48
C SER A 322 0.96 3.84 8.99
N VAL A 323 0.10 4.73 8.45
CA VAL A 323 -1.28 4.42 8.04
C VAL A 323 -1.41 4.37 6.52
N SER A 324 -1.90 3.25 6.01
CA SER A 324 -2.19 3.09 4.59
C SER A 324 -3.58 3.61 4.23
N LYS A 325 -4.58 3.26 5.00
CA LYS A 325 -5.98 3.63 4.74
C LYS A 325 -6.74 3.85 6.04
N ALA A 326 -7.70 4.76 6.02
CA ALA A 326 -8.57 5.04 7.15
C ALA A 326 -9.99 5.37 6.70
N VAL A 327 -10.96 5.05 7.56
CA VAL A 327 -12.34 5.48 7.43
C VAL A 327 -12.91 5.76 8.82
N ALA A 328 -13.67 6.82 8.96
CA ALA A 328 -14.32 7.16 10.21
C ALA A 328 -15.83 6.90 10.14
N ASP A 329 -16.41 6.50 11.26
CA ASP A 329 -17.84 6.29 11.46
C ASP A 329 -18.26 6.89 12.81
N ALA A 330 -19.52 7.24 12.96
CA ALA A 330 -20.07 7.80 14.18
C ALA A 330 -21.43 7.16 14.47
N THR A 331 -21.44 6.14 15.30
CA THR A 331 -22.67 5.44 15.72
C THR A 331 -23.29 6.03 16.98
N VAL A 332 -22.52 6.77 17.78
CA VAL A 332 -22.92 7.39 19.04
C VAL A 332 -22.47 8.84 19.08
N TYR A 333 -23.30 9.71 19.65
CA TYR A 333 -22.97 11.14 19.80
C TYR A 333 -21.63 11.35 20.52
N ASN A 334 -20.80 12.23 19.97
CA ASN A 334 -19.43 12.56 20.46
C ASN A 334 -18.42 11.41 20.48
N ASN A 335 -18.73 10.25 19.88
CA ASN A 335 -17.79 9.14 19.76
C ASN A 335 -17.51 8.87 18.27
N ILE A 336 -16.27 9.06 17.87
CA ILE A 336 -15.79 8.77 16.51
C ILE A 336 -15.07 7.42 16.54
N LEU A 337 -15.53 6.50 15.70
CA LEU A 337 -14.89 5.23 15.43
C LEU A 337 -14.00 5.39 14.20
N LEU A 338 -12.69 5.35 14.38
CA LEU A 338 -11.73 5.45 13.28
C LEU A 338 -11.17 4.05 12.99
N TYR A 339 -11.59 3.46 11.88
CA TYR A 339 -11.02 2.21 11.38
C TYR A 339 -9.82 2.54 10.51
N MET A 340 -8.67 1.93 10.80
CA MET A 340 -7.45 2.17 10.02
C MET A 340 -6.71 0.87 9.71
N ALA A 341 -6.15 0.81 8.51
CA ALA A 341 -5.24 -0.24 8.06
C ALA A 341 -3.81 0.32 8.05
N PRO A 342 -2.91 -0.20 8.90
CA PRO A 342 -1.51 0.21 8.87
C PRO A 342 -0.78 -0.36 7.66
N TYR A 343 0.33 0.27 7.27
CA TYR A 343 1.26 -0.33 6.32
C TYR A 343 1.91 -1.58 6.94
N GLY A 344 2.15 -2.59 6.09
CA GLY A 344 2.80 -3.83 6.53
C GLY A 344 1.91 -4.72 7.41
N ASP A 345 0.60 -4.48 7.48
CA ASP A 345 -0.31 -5.35 8.22
C ASP A 345 -0.33 -6.77 7.63
N THR A 346 0.17 -7.72 8.40
CA THR A 346 0.23 -9.14 8.02
C THR A 346 -1.15 -9.79 7.91
N GLY A 347 -2.18 -9.21 8.54
CA GLY A 347 -3.57 -9.63 8.37
C GLY A 347 -4.04 -9.55 6.93
N PHE A 348 -3.42 -8.68 6.12
CA PHE A 348 -3.70 -8.57 4.68
C PHE A 348 -2.89 -9.59 3.84
N GLY A 349 -1.67 -9.96 4.26
CA GLY A 349 -0.67 -10.61 3.40
C GLY A 349 -0.83 -12.10 3.12
N THR A 350 -1.57 -12.90 3.92
CA THR A 350 -1.67 -14.36 3.70
C THR A 350 -3.13 -14.83 3.67
N PRO A 351 -3.58 -15.46 2.57
CA PRO A 351 -4.93 -16.05 2.51
C PRO A 351 -5.10 -17.11 3.60
N GLY A 352 -6.12 -16.94 4.45
CA GLY A 352 -6.53 -17.96 5.41
C GLY A 352 -5.74 -18.04 6.73
N VAL A 353 -4.75 -17.17 6.95
CA VAL A 353 -4.03 -17.13 8.23
C VAL A 353 -4.55 -15.96 9.08
N THR A 354 -5.19 -16.29 10.20
CA THR A 354 -5.39 -15.34 11.30
C THR A 354 -4.04 -15.10 11.95
N SER A 355 -3.43 -13.94 11.70
CA SER A 355 -2.18 -13.58 12.37
C SER A 355 -2.46 -13.22 13.82
N THR A 356 -1.82 -13.91 14.72
CA THR A 356 -1.80 -13.60 16.15
C THR A 356 -0.51 -12.86 16.48
N GLY A 357 -0.58 -11.75 17.16
CA GLY A 357 0.55 -11.10 17.80
C GLY A 357 1.17 -9.93 17.02
N ASP A 358 1.77 -10.14 15.86
CA ASP A 358 2.57 -9.11 15.18
C ASP A 358 1.72 -8.03 14.48
N ALA A 359 0.60 -8.41 13.87
CA ALA A 359 -0.37 -7.45 13.35
C ALA A 359 -0.94 -6.54 14.44
N SER A 360 -1.13 -7.09 15.64
CA SER A 360 -1.54 -6.33 16.82
C SER A 360 -0.49 -5.30 17.25
N ALA A 361 0.79 -5.62 17.20
CA ALA A 361 1.87 -4.70 17.55
C ALA A 361 1.99 -3.54 16.55
N ILE A 362 1.92 -3.83 15.25
CA ILE A 362 1.95 -2.83 14.18
C ILE A 362 0.73 -1.90 14.30
N PHE A 363 -0.46 -2.47 14.48
CA PHE A 363 -1.68 -1.69 14.65
C PHE A 363 -1.60 -0.80 15.88
N ASN A 364 -1.12 -1.32 17.02
CA ASN A 364 -1.02 -0.55 18.26
C ASN A 364 -0.02 0.62 18.14
N SER A 365 1.11 0.41 17.46
CA SER A 365 2.08 1.48 17.17
C SER A 365 1.45 2.56 16.30
N ALA A 366 0.88 2.19 15.17
CA ALA A 366 0.21 3.12 14.26
C ALA A 366 -0.97 3.84 14.93
N SER A 367 -1.74 3.15 15.78
CA SER A 367 -2.84 3.73 16.55
C SER A 367 -2.35 4.80 17.53
N SER A 368 -1.22 4.56 18.20
CA SER A 368 -0.59 5.55 19.09
C SER A 368 -0.14 6.80 18.32
N ASP A 369 0.47 6.61 17.14
CA ASP A 369 0.92 7.71 16.27
C ASP A 369 -0.28 8.56 15.80
N VAL A 370 -1.35 7.91 15.35
CA VAL A 370 -2.59 8.58 14.91
C VAL A 370 -3.26 9.32 16.06
N LEU A 371 -3.34 8.71 17.25
CA LEU A 371 -3.93 9.35 18.41
C LEU A 371 -3.15 10.61 18.80
N THR A 372 -1.82 10.53 18.83
CA THR A 372 -0.94 11.68 19.08
C THR A 372 -1.13 12.78 18.04
N PHE A 373 -1.19 12.42 16.78
CA PHE A 373 -1.36 13.36 15.65
C PHE A 373 -2.71 14.06 15.65
N LEU A 374 -3.79 13.38 16.07
CA LEU A 374 -5.16 13.90 16.07
C LEU A 374 -5.54 14.63 17.35
N THR A 375 -4.81 14.48 18.45
CA THR A 375 -5.17 15.03 19.76
C THR A 375 -5.39 16.55 19.72
N ASP A 376 -4.53 17.29 19.04
CA ASP A 376 -4.62 18.77 18.93
C ASP A 376 -5.52 19.24 17.78
N LYS A 377 -6.05 18.32 16.97
CA LYS A 377 -6.84 18.62 15.77
C LYS A 377 -8.33 18.32 15.95
N ALA A 378 -8.66 17.45 16.90
CA ALA A 378 -10.04 17.07 17.21
C ALA A 378 -10.69 18.06 18.19
N PRO A 379 -12.02 18.27 18.14
CA PRO A 379 -12.75 19.07 19.14
C PRO A 379 -12.57 18.49 20.54
N ALA A 380 -12.41 19.36 21.55
CA ALA A 380 -12.08 18.98 22.93
C ALA A 380 -13.05 18.01 23.62
N THR A 381 -14.27 17.87 23.12
CA THR A 381 -15.31 16.98 23.69
C THR A 381 -15.48 15.68 22.94
N THR A 382 -14.72 15.45 21.86
CA THR A 382 -14.88 14.26 21.02
C THR A 382 -14.02 13.13 21.56
N THR A 383 -14.62 11.95 21.74
CA THR A 383 -13.90 10.71 22.05
C THR A 383 -13.53 10.02 20.75
N LEU A 384 -12.24 9.75 20.52
CA LEU A 384 -11.74 9.03 19.37
C LEU A 384 -11.40 7.59 19.79
N THR A 385 -12.03 6.62 19.12
CA THR A 385 -11.73 5.19 19.30
C THR A 385 -11.15 4.65 18.01
N ILE A 386 -9.88 4.21 18.03
CA ILE A 386 -9.21 3.66 16.87
C ILE A 386 -9.36 2.14 16.88
N LEU A 387 -9.82 1.60 15.76
CA LEU A 387 -10.16 0.18 15.58
C LEU A 387 -9.46 -0.41 14.35
N PRO A 388 -9.08 -1.70 14.40
CA PRO A 388 -8.54 -2.39 13.25
C PRO A 388 -9.63 -2.59 12.17
N PRO A 389 -9.23 -2.68 10.89
CA PRO A 389 -10.15 -3.00 9.82
C PRO A 389 -10.54 -4.49 9.87
N LYS A 390 -11.66 -4.83 9.26
CA LYS A 390 -11.99 -6.22 8.97
C LYS A 390 -11.62 -6.54 7.52
N TYR A 391 -10.69 -7.46 7.31
CA TYR A 391 -10.30 -7.92 6.00
C TYR A 391 -11.23 -9.04 5.51
N VAL A 392 -11.81 -8.85 4.34
CA VAL A 392 -12.77 -9.78 3.73
C VAL A 392 -12.10 -10.55 2.61
N PRO A 393 -11.72 -11.82 2.81
CA PRO A 393 -11.14 -12.63 1.75
C PRO A 393 -12.18 -12.91 0.64
N ILE A 394 -11.79 -12.66 -0.62
CA ILE A 394 -12.61 -12.91 -1.81
C ILE A 394 -12.09 -14.16 -2.52
N ASN A 395 -12.90 -15.20 -2.55
CA ASN A 395 -12.60 -16.43 -3.28
C ASN A 395 -13.03 -16.31 -4.73
N ILE A 396 -12.17 -16.72 -5.65
CA ILE A 396 -12.38 -16.60 -7.09
C ILE A 396 -12.06 -17.95 -7.76
N ASN A 397 -13.04 -18.55 -8.46
CA ASN A 397 -12.78 -19.72 -9.30
C ASN A 397 -12.99 -19.35 -10.77
N ILE A 398 -12.03 -19.71 -11.61
CA ILE A 398 -11.98 -19.29 -13.01
C ILE A 398 -11.68 -20.48 -13.90
N ASN A 399 -12.48 -20.67 -14.95
CA ASN A 399 -12.13 -21.47 -16.11
C ASN A 399 -11.42 -20.55 -17.11
N LEU A 400 -10.13 -20.78 -17.32
CA LEU A 400 -9.27 -19.93 -18.12
C LEU A 400 -8.95 -20.59 -19.46
N TYR A 401 -9.36 -19.98 -20.58
CA TYR A 401 -9.10 -20.45 -21.92
C TYR A 401 -7.85 -19.74 -22.47
N VAL A 402 -6.78 -20.52 -22.65
CA VAL A 402 -5.47 -20.05 -23.10
C VAL A 402 -5.35 -20.26 -24.60
N ILE A 403 -4.79 -19.29 -25.34
CA ILE A 403 -4.51 -19.38 -26.77
C ILE A 403 -3.46 -20.46 -27.02
N ASP A 404 -3.64 -21.32 -28.04
CA ASP A 404 -2.87 -22.55 -28.29
C ASP A 404 -1.35 -22.37 -28.40
N GLN A 405 -0.87 -21.19 -28.74
CA GLN A 405 0.56 -20.88 -28.84
C GLN A 405 1.24 -20.48 -27.54
N TYR A 406 0.48 -20.35 -26.44
CA TYR A 406 1.00 -19.94 -25.14
C TYR A 406 1.08 -21.10 -24.16
N LYS A 407 2.09 -21.06 -23.26
CA LYS A 407 2.24 -22.07 -22.21
C LYS A 407 1.27 -21.79 -21.06
N GLN A 408 0.42 -22.78 -20.70
CA GLN A 408 -0.60 -22.65 -19.65
C GLN A 408 -0.01 -22.15 -18.32
N SER A 409 1.09 -22.74 -17.86
CA SER A 409 1.70 -22.39 -16.57
C SER A 409 2.13 -20.92 -16.47
N THR A 410 2.63 -20.34 -17.57
CA THR A 410 3.03 -18.93 -17.64
C THR A 410 1.81 -18.02 -17.55
N ILE A 411 0.73 -18.36 -18.29
CA ILE A 411 -0.49 -17.55 -18.28
C ILE A 411 -1.21 -17.65 -16.93
N ILE A 412 -1.28 -18.84 -16.32
CA ILE A 412 -1.85 -19.01 -14.97
C ILE A 412 -1.11 -18.13 -13.94
N THR A 413 0.22 -18.14 -13.97
CA THR A 413 1.04 -17.31 -13.07
C THR A 413 0.78 -15.83 -13.29
N ALA A 414 0.71 -15.38 -14.55
CA ALA A 414 0.43 -13.98 -14.87
C ALA A 414 -0.98 -13.56 -14.43
N VAL A 415 -2.01 -14.38 -14.71
CA VAL A 415 -3.39 -14.12 -14.27
C VAL A 415 -3.48 -14.08 -12.74
N ASN A 416 -2.85 -15.03 -12.04
CA ASN A 416 -2.84 -15.03 -10.58
C ASN A 416 -2.18 -13.77 -10.00
N SER A 417 -1.04 -13.35 -10.58
CA SER A 417 -0.35 -12.12 -10.17
C SER A 417 -1.22 -10.88 -10.36
N VAL A 418 -1.92 -10.76 -11.49
CA VAL A 418 -2.82 -9.63 -11.76
C VAL A 418 -4.02 -9.63 -10.80
N LEU A 419 -4.61 -10.79 -10.51
CA LEU A 419 -5.71 -10.92 -9.55
C LEU A 419 -5.28 -10.59 -8.12
N GLN A 420 -4.08 -10.99 -7.72
CA GLN A 420 -3.52 -10.59 -6.42
C GLN A 420 -3.24 -9.09 -6.37
N SER A 421 -2.80 -8.50 -7.47
CA SER A 421 -2.57 -7.05 -7.55
C SER A 421 -3.85 -6.23 -7.37
N ILE A 422 -4.95 -6.57 -8.01
CA ILE A 422 -6.22 -5.84 -7.85
C ILE A 422 -6.82 -5.97 -6.44
N LEU A 423 -6.44 -7.00 -5.69
CA LEU A 423 -6.85 -7.24 -4.30
C LEU A 423 -5.72 -6.93 -3.30
N SER A 424 -4.68 -6.20 -3.72
CA SER A 424 -3.63 -5.70 -2.82
C SER A 424 -4.11 -4.52 -1.98
N LEU A 425 -3.49 -4.29 -0.82
CA LEU A 425 -3.88 -3.19 0.07
C LEU A 425 -3.83 -1.82 -0.62
N ASP A 426 -2.90 -1.60 -1.54
CA ASP A 426 -2.77 -0.33 -2.26
C ASP A 426 -3.94 -0.06 -3.21
N ASN A 427 -4.53 -1.14 -3.74
CA ASN A 427 -5.54 -1.08 -4.79
C ASN A 427 -6.99 -1.19 -4.29
N VAL A 428 -7.22 -1.58 -3.05
CA VAL A 428 -8.55 -1.73 -2.44
C VAL A 428 -8.84 -0.59 -1.46
N ILE A 429 -10.12 -0.32 -1.19
CA ILE A 429 -10.54 0.72 -0.24
C ILE A 429 -11.57 0.17 0.76
N PHE A 430 -11.80 0.91 1.85
CA PHE A 430 -12.91 0.64 2.77
C PHE A 430 -14.26 0.74 2.08
N ALA A 431 -15.22 -0.06 2.50
CA ALA A 431 -16.59 -0.10 1.97
C ALA A 431 -16.69 -0.36 0.45
N GLU A 432 -15.66 -0.97 -0.13
CA GLU A 432 -15.60 -1.19 -1.57
C GLU A 432 -16.68 -2.16 -2.05
N GLN A 433 -17.28 -1.84 -3.18
CA GLN A 433 -18.09 -2.76 -3.94
C GLN A 433 -17.21 -3.51 -4.95
N PHE A 434 -16.84 -4.75 -4.63
CA PHE A 434 -16.04 -5.58 -5.52
C PHE A 434 -16.92 -6.27 -6.56
N VAL A 435 -16.75 -5.92 -7.83
CA VAL A 435 -17.64 -6.38 -8.93
C VAL A 435 -16.91 -7.36 -9.85
N LEU A 436 -17.67 -8.28 -10.46
CA LEU A 436 -17.17 -9.25 -11.44
C LEU A 436 -16.38 -8.58 -12.58
N GLN A 437 -16.83 -7.39 -13.00
CA GLN A 437 -16.20 -6.64 -14.07
C GLN A 437 -14.71 -6.32 -13.78
N TYR A 438 -14.33 -6.10 -12.52
CA TYR A 438 -12.93 -5.85 -12.14
C TYR A 438 -12.07 -7.08 -12.43
N VAL A 439 -12.58 -8.28 -12.09
CA VAL A 439 -11.88 -9.55 -12.33
C VAL A 439 -11.70 -9.79 -13.83
N LEU A 440 -12.79 -9.66 -14.61
CA LEU A 440 -12.74 -9.88 -16.07
C LEU A 440 -11.86 -8.87 -16.79
N SER A 441 -11.93 -7.59 -16.40
CA SER A 441 -11.08 -6.54 -16.96
C SER A 441 -9.60 -6.80 -16.67
N ALA A 442 -9.28 -7.20 -15.45
CA ALA A 442 -7.91 -7.52 -15.05
C ALA A 442 -7.35 -8.72 -15.82
N ILE A 443 -8.11 -9.79 -15.97
CA ILE A 443 -7.71 -10.97 -16.74
C ILE A 443 -7.51 -10.62 -18.22
N GLY A 444 -8.36 -9.75 -18.78
CA GLY A 444 -8.29 -9.30 -20.18
C GLY A 444 -7.01 -8.54 -20.53
N THR A 445 -6.26 -8.03 -19.54
CA THR A 445 -4.97 -7.37 -19.77
C THR A 445 -3.83 -8.37 -20.01
N VAL A 446 -4.02 -9.67 -19.71
CA VAL A 446 -2.97 -10.68 -19.80
C VAL A 446 -2.92 -11.22 -21.24
N SER A 447 -1.80 -10.97 -21.92
CA SER A 447 -1.56 -11.52 -23.28
C SER A 447 -1.54 -13.05 -23.25
N GLY A 448 -2.27 -13.68 -24.18
CA GLY A 448 -2.38 -15.14 -24.25
C GLY A 448 -3.66 -15.72 -23.64
N VAL A 449 -4.48 -14.90 -23.00
CA VAL A 449 -5.84 -15.25 -22.58
C VAL A 449 -6.78 -15.06 -23.76
N SER A 450 -7.53 -16.12 -24.15
CA SER A 450 -8.57 -16.05 -25.16
C SER A 450 -9.91 -15.65 -24.54
N TYR A 451 -10.25 -16.28 -23.43
CA TYR A 451 -11.51 -16.09 -22.73
C TYR A 451 -11.37 -16.54 -21.26
N ALA A 452 -12.13 -15.95 -20.37
CA ALA A 452 -12.22 -16.35 -18.97
C ALA A 452 -13.70 -16.42 -18.53
N ASP A 453 -14.06 -17.53 -17.88
CA ASP A 453 -15.36 -17.72 -17.25
C ASP A 453 -15.19 -17.82 -15.74
N VAL A 454 -15.71 -16.84 -15.01
CA VAL A 454 -15.67 -16.82 -13.54
C VAL A 454 -16.82 -17.61 -12.98
N THR A 455 -16.55 -18.81 -12.47
CA THR A 455 -17.54 -19.73 -11.95
C THR A 455 -17.90 -19.50 -10.49
N LEU A 456 -17.02 -18.81 -9.74
CA LEU A 456 -17.26 -18.41 -8.36
C LEU A 456 -16.60 -17.04 -8.09
N LEU A 457 -17.38 -16.14 -7.49
CA LEU A 457 -16.91 -14.92 -6.87
C LEU A 457 -17.66 -14.76 -5.56
N ALA A 458 -17.02 -15.02 -4.41
CA ALA A 458 -17.69 -15.08 -3.12
C ALA A 458 -16.77 -14.62 -1.98
N ARG A 459 -17.36 -14.10 -0.90
CA ARG A 459 -16.66 -13.87 0.36
C ARG A 459 -16.28 -15.21 0.99
N ALA A 460 -15.10 -15.30 1.59
CA ALA A 460 -14.67 -16.46 2.36
C ALA A 460 -15.17 -16.42 3.83
N ASP A 461 -15.50 -15.22 4.34
CA ASP A 461 -16.07 -15.03 5.67
C ASP A 461 -17.62 -15.10 5.63
N ALA A 462 -18.24 -15.22 6.80
CA ALA A 462 -19.69 -15.19 6.90
C ALA A 462 -20.24 -13.82 6.47
N ALA A 463 -21.16 -13.79 5.52
CA ALA A 463 -21.81 -12.56 5.07
C ALA A 463 -22.75 -11.98 6.15
N PHE A 464 -23.36 -12.85 6.96
CA PHE A 464 -24.28 -12.50 8.05
C PHE A 464 -24.40 -13.64 9.05
N THR A 465 -24.97 -13.35 10.22
CA THR A 465 -25.41 -14.37 11.17
C THR A 465 -26.92 -14.39 11.25
N GLY A 466 -27.50 -15.55 11.56
CA GLY A 466 -28.93 -15.70 11.70
C GLY A 466 -29.31 -16.99 12.41
N ASP A 467 -30.54 -17.07 12.87
CA ASP A 467 -31.09 -18.25 13.55
C ASP A 467 -31.73 -19.18 12.52
N ILE A 468 -31.22 -20.40 12.44
CA ILE A 468 -31.75 -21.45 11.56
C ILE A 468 -32.42 -22.53 12.38
N THR A 469 -33.57 -22.99 11.90
CA THR A 469 -34.38 -24.03 12.57
C THR A 469 -34.64 -25.17 11.60
N ASN A 470 -34.41 -26.41 12.04
CA ASN A 470 -34.69 -27.59 11.26
C ASN A 470 -36.17 -27.63 10.84
N GLY A 471 -36.41 -27.93 9.58
CA GLY A 471 -37.76 -27.97 8.99
C GLY A 471 -38.31 -26.59 8.60
N SER A 472 -37.64 -25.49 8.92
CA SER A 472 -38.02 -24.12 8.53
C SER A 472 -37.27 -23.67 7.27
N SER A 473 -37.96 -22.96 6.38
CA SER A 473 -37.37 -22.26 5.26
C SER A 473 -36.97 -20.80 5.62
N THR A 474 -37.15 -20.36 6.87
CA THR A 474 -36.89 -18.99 7.29
C THR A 474 -35.70 -18.93 8.22
N ILE A 475 -34.77 -18.05 7.91
CA ILE A 475 -33.68 -17.61 8.79
C ILE A 475 -34.18 -16.37 9.52
N ASN A 476 -34.10 -16.37 10.86
CA ASN A 476 -34.51 -15.24 11.70
C ASN A 476 -33.32 -14.51 12.29
N ASN A 477 -33.57 -13.34 12.87
CA ASN A 477 -32.53 -12.51 13.55
C ASN A 477 -31.30 -12.27 12.69
N VAL A 478 -31.50 -12.00 11.41
CA VAL A 478 -30.44 -11.74 10.44
C VAL A 478 -29.68 -10.46 10.84
N SER A 479 -28.37 -10.59 11.04
CA SER A 479 -27.51 -9.50 11.53
C SER A 479 -27.22 -8.43 10.48
N SER A 480 -27.21 -8.80 9.19
CA SER A 480 -26.92 -7.88 8.08
C SER A 480 -27.57 -8.37 6.80
N PHE A 481 -28.10 -7.44 6.01
CA PHE A 481 -28.61 -7.69 4.65
C PHE A 481 -27.63 -7.21 3.57
N LEU A 482 -26.45 -6.78 3.97
CA LEU A 482 -25.39 -6.46 3.05
C LEU A 482 -25.00 -7.73 2.25
N ASN A 483 -24.96 -7.65 0.94
CA ASN A 483 -24.73 -8.78 0.04
C ASN A 483 -25.84 -9.84 0.02
N VAL A 484 -27.03 -9.53 0.48
CA VAL A 484 -28.21 -10.42 0.40
C VAL A 484 -29.08 -10.02 -0.79
N ALA A 485 -29.28 -10.94 -1.74
CA ALA A 485 -30.16 -10.75 -2.88
C ALA A 485 -30.94 -12.03 -3.19
N VAL A 486 -32.15 -11.87 -3.75
CA VAL A 486 -32.98 -13.00 -4.22
C VAL A 486 -32.23 -13.78 -5.29
N GLY A 487 -32.28 -15.10 -5.21
CA GLY A 487 -31.62 -16.03 -6.12
C GLY A 487 -30.18 -16.41 -5.72
N GLN A 488 -29.58 -15.76 -4.76
CA GLN A 488 -28.24 -16.15 -4.25
C GLN A 488 -28.32 -17.47 -3.49
N GLN A 489 -27.31 -18.32 -3.66
CA GLN A 489 -27.17 -19.53 -2.84
C GLN A 489 -26.72 -19.17 -1.43
N VAL A 490 -27.28 -19.86 -0.44
CA VAL A 490 -26.89 -19.70 0.98
C VAL A 490 -26.30 -21.01 1.48
N ALA A 491 -25.22 -20.89 2.23
CA ALA A 491 -24.58 -22.02 2.91
C ALA A 491 -24.11 -21.62 4.31
N LEU A 492 -23.95 -22.61 5.17
CA LEU A 492 -23.27 -22.44 6.46
C LEU A 492 -21.77 -22.28 6.25
N GLN A 493 -21.16 -21.42 7.03
CA GLN A 493 -19.72 -21.27 7.03
C GLN A 493 -19.05 -22.56 7.53
N THR A 494 -17.95 -22.96 6.89
CA THR A 494 -17.14 -24.11 7.29
C THR A 494 -16.64 -23.92 8.73
N GLY A 495 -16.84 -24.94 9.58
CA GLY A 495 -16.49 -24.86 11.00
C GLY A 495 -17.63 -24.43 11.92
N SER A 496 -18.82 -24.18 11.40
CA SER A 496 -20.02 -23.97 12.22
C SER A 496 -20.33 -25.25 13.03
N THR A 497 -20.55 -25.09 14.35
CA THR A 497 -20.90 -26.18 15.25
C THR A 497 -22.39 -26.58 15.16
N SER A 498 -23.12 -26.07 14.17
CA SER A 498 -24.55 -26.32 13.98
C SER A 498 -24.83 -27.75 13.55
N THR A 499 -25.81 -28.37 14.16
CA THR A 499 -26.38 -29.64 13.72
C THR A 499 -27.49 -29.48 12.64
N ALA A 500 -27.94 -28.24 12.43
CA ALA A 500 -28.77 -27.85 11.30
C ALA A 500 -27.89 -27.63 10.05
N THR A 501 -28.37 -28.02 8.89
CA THR A 501 -27.64 -27.92 7.62
C THR A 501 -28.53 -27.25 6.57
N ILE A 502 -27.90 -26.47 5.70
CA ILE A 502 -28.53 -25.92 4.50
C ILE A 502 -28.09 -26.79 3.32
N THR A 503 -29.04 -27.35 2.59
CA THR A 503 -28.78 -28.21 1.44
C THR A 503 -28.05 -27.41 0.35
N SER A 504 -27.02 -27.98 -0.27
CA SER A 504 -26.34 -27.36 -1.38
C SER A 504 -27.31 -26.99 -2.51
N GLY A 505 -27.17 -25.77 -3.05
CA GLY A 505 -28.08 -25.25 -4.06
C GLY A 505 -29.31 -24.52 -3.51
N THR A 506 -29.52 -24.46 -2.18
CA THR A 506 -30.60 -23.67 -1.59
C THR A 506 -30.33 -22.17 -1.85
N THR A 507 -31.36 -21.49 -2.37
CA THR A 507 -31.27 -20.06 -2.73
C THR A 507 -32.18 -19.20 -1.86
N ILE A 508 -31.94 -17.90 -1.83
CA ILE A 508 -32.78 -16.89 -1.20
C ILE A 508 -34.02 -16.68 -2.09
N SER A 509 -35.20 -16.94 -1.56
CA SER A 509 -36.49 -16.69 -2.25
C SER A 509 -36.98 -15.26 -2.01
N SER A 510 -36.82 -14.75 -0.79
CA SER A 510 -37.15 -13.39 -0.40
C SER A 510 -36.46 -13.02 0.89
N PHE A 511 -36.39 -11.72 1.21
CA PHE A 511 -35.93 -11.24 2.50
C PHE A 511 -36.69 -10.00 2.96
N ASP A 512 -36.76 -9.80 4.27
CA ASP A 512 -37.35 -8.62 4.91
C ASP A 512 -36.35 -8.04 5.91
N SER A 513 -35.82 -6.87 5.58
CA SER A 513 -34.84 -6.20 6.40
C SER A 513 -35.43 -5.58 7.69
N VAL A 514 -36.73 -5.29 7.72
CA VAL A 514 -37.45 -4.76 8.89
C VAL A 514 -37.73 -5.89 9.88
N ALA A 515 -38.26 -7.01 9.38
CA ALA A 515 -38.51 -8.22 10.19
C ALA A 515 -37.21 -8.98 10.51
N LYS A 516 -36.06 -8.62 9.90
CA LYS A 516 -34.78 -9.32 10.01
C LYS A 516 -34.85 -10.79 9.64
N THR A 517 -35.53 -11.12 8.52
CA THR A 517 -35.73 -12.49 8.06
C THR A 517 -35.26 -12.71 6.63
N ILE A 518 -34.79 -13.93 6.32
CA ILE A 518 -34.50 -14.41 4.97
C ILE A 518 -35.29 -15.68 4.75
N THR A 519 -36.04 -15.77 3.65
CA THR A 519 -36.75 -16.98 3.23
C THR A 519 -35.95 -17.73 2.18
N LEU A 520 -35.76 -19.02 2.39
CA LEU A 520 -35.01 -19.92 1.53
C LEU A 520 -35.93 -20.67 0.54
N SER A 521 -35.36 -21.12 -0.56
CA SER A 521 -36.07 -21.98 -1.56
C SER A 521 -36.29 -23.41 -1.07
N ALA A 522 -35.62 -23.85 0.00
CA ALA A 522 -35.77 -25.16 0.61
C ALA A 522 -35.65 -25.02 2.15
N ASN A 523 -36.28 -25.99 2.84
CA ASN A 523 -36.18 -26.03 4.30
C ASN A 523 -34.79 -26.41 4.76
N VAL A 524 -34.35 -25.82 5.89
CA VAL A 524 -33.18 -26.24 6.64
C VAL A 524 -33.37 -27.69 7.08
N SER A 525 -32.37 -28.52 6.92
CA SER A 525 -32.32 -29.92 7.27
C SER A 525 -31.39 -30.18 8.45
N GLY A 526 -31.38 -31.40 9.01
CA GLY A 526 -30.51 -31.79 10.12
C GLY A 526 -31.28 -32.19 11.37
N THR A 527 -30.63 -32.18 12.52
CA THR A 527 -31.20 -32.68 13.77
C THR A 527 -31.46 -31.63 14.83
N GLY A 528 -31.25 -30.36 14.54
CA GLY A 528 -31.35 -29.27 15.55
C GLY A 528 -31.65 -27.90 14.96
N SER A 529 -31.56 -26.91 15.81
CA SER A 529 -31.60 -25.50 15.46
C SER A 529 -30.29 -24.84 15.87
N ALA A 530 -29.89 -23.76 15.21
CA ALA A 530 -28.72 -22.97 15.59
C ALA A 530 -29.11 -21.50 15.69
N THR A 531 -28.73 -20.89 16.83
CA THR A 531 -28.88 -19.46 17.06
C THR A 531 -27.60 -18.76 16.67
N GLY A 532 -27.68 -17.66 15.91
CA GLY A 532 -26.53 -16.91 15.47
C GLY A 532 -25.60 -17.68 14.53
N ALA A 533 -26.12 -18.63 13.75
CA ALA A 533 -25.30 -19.38 12.80
C ALA A 533 -24.64 -18.46 11.79
N SER A 534 -23.35 -18.67 11.54
CA SER A 534 -22.61 -17.93 10.52
C SER A 534 -22.93 -18.46 9.13
N LEU A 535 -23.41 -17.58 8.27
CA LEU A 535 -23.92 -17.86 6.93
C LEU A 535 -23.19 -17.01 5.89
N TRP A 536 -23.02 -17.56 4.71
CA TRP A 536 -22.51 -16.79 3.58
C TRP A 536 -23.41 -16.97 2.36
N THR A 537 -23.40 -15.97 1.49
CA THR A 537 -24.09 -16.00 0.20
C THR A 537 -23.11 -16.07 -0.95
N SER A 538 -23.45 -16.85 -1.98
CA SER A 538 -22.71 -16.82 -3.24
C SER A 538 -22.99 -15.52 -3.97
N SER A 539 -21.94 -14.83 -4.42
CA SER A 539 -22.08 -13.64 -5.28
C SER A 539 -22.47 -13.99 -6.73
N VAL A 540 -22.28 -15.23 -7.14
CA VAL A 540 -22.74 -15.73 -8.45
C VAL A 540 -24.19 -16.12 -8.31
N SER A 541 -25.08 -15.20 -8.61
CA SER A 541 -26.52 -15.44 -8.66
C SER A 541 -26.92 -15.97 -10.03
N THR A 542 -27.91 -16.88 -10.06
CA THR A 542 -28.61 -17.24 -11.31
C THR A 542 -29.39 -16.05 -11.90
N THR A 543 -29.51 -14.94 -11.16
CA THR A 543 -30.21 -13.70 -11.53
C THR A 543 -29.29 -12.53 -11.86
N GLY A 544 -27.97 -12.72 -11.94
CA GLY A 544 -27.03 -11.71 -12.46
C GLY A 544 -26.49 -10.68 -11.46
N VAL A 545 -26.69 -10.82 -10.16
CA VAL A 545 -26.06 -9.95 -9.16
C VAL A 545 -24.68 -10.52 -8.78
N ASN A 546 -23.63 -9.94 -9.37
CA ASN A 546 -22.25 -10.43 -9.25
C ASN A 546 -21.35 -9.46 -8.46
N ASN A 547 -21.91 -8.77 -7.46
CA ASN A 547 -21.20 -7.76 -6.70
C ASN A 547 -21.08 -8.17 -5.23
N ILE A 548 -19.90 -7.97 -4.66
CA ILE A 548 -19.66 -8.12 -3.22
C ILE A 548 -19.55 -6.72 -2.63
N GLN A 549 -20.45 -6.39 -1.70
CA GLN A 549 -20.40 -5.13 -0.99
C GLN A 549 -19.68 -5.32 0.35
N CYS A 550 -18.67 -4.51 0.64
CA CYS A 550 -18.03 -4.42 1.94
C CYS A 550 -18.73 -3.39 2.84
N ALA A 551 -18.78 -3.63 4.14
CA ALA A 551 -19.26 -2.66 5.14
C ALA A 551 -18.25 -1.54 5.34
N THR A 552 -18.61 -0.46 6.06
CA THR A 552 -17.76 0.71 6.30
C THR A 552 -16.39 0.34 6.88
N ASN A 553 -16.32 -0.65 7.75
CA ASN A 553 -15.11 -1.11 8.41
C ASN A 553 -14.42 -2.29 7.70
N GLU A 554 -14.87 -2.66 6.51
CA GLU A 554 -14.36 -3.81 5.77
C GLU A 554 -13.54 -3.39 4.56
N ILE A 555 -12.45 -4.14 4.31
CA ILE A 555 -11.58 -4.03 3.14
C ILE A 555 -11.51 -5.40 2.45
N PRO A 556 -11.78 -5.52 1.13
CA PRO A 556 -11.60 -6.78 0.42
C PRO A 556 -10.11 -7.14 0.31
N LYS A 557 -9.79 -8.43 0.39
CA LYS A 557 -8.45 -8.97 0.13
C LYS A 557 -8.50 -10.23 -0.70
N ALA A 558 -7.37 -10.67 -1.24
CA ALA A 558 -7.29 -11.95 -1.93
C ALA A 558 -7.61 -13.11 -0.97
N GLY A 559 -8.56 -13.93 -1.36
CA GLY A 559 -8.86 -15.23 -0.77
C GLY A 559 -8.20 -16.36 -1.54
N VAL A 560 -8.89 -17.50 -1.65
CA VAL A 560 -8.44 -18.62 -2.48
C VAL A 560 -8.77 -18.34 -3.94
N ILE A 561 -7.76 -18.30 -4.80
CA ILE A 561 -7.90 -18.14 -6.24
C ILE A 561 -7.60 -19.49 -6.89
N THR A 562 -8.61 -20.07 -7.56
CA THR A 562 -8.51 -21.35 -8.28
C THR A 562 -8.65 -21.11 -9.77
N ILE A 563 -7.63 -21.47 -10.55
CA ILE A 563 -7.63 -21.30 -12.00
C ILE A 563 -7.57 -22.68 -12.64
N THR A 564 -8.59 -23.02 -13.43
CA THR A 564 -8.64 -24.25 -14.23
C THR A 564 -8.37 -23.90 -15.68
N PRO A 565 -7.21 -24.28 -16.24
CA PRO A 565 -6.84 -23.91 -17.61
C PRO A 565 -7.46 -24.86 -18.65
N TYR A 566 -7.78 -24.31 -19.81
CA TYR A 566 -8.20 -25.00 -21.02
C TYR A 566 -7.43 -24.46 -22.23
N GLY A 567 -7.12 -25.29 -23.22
CA GLY A 567 -6.31 -24.90 -24.39
C GLY A 567 -4.84 -24.68 -24.04
N GLY A 568 -4.07 -24.07 -24.93
CA GLY A 568 -2.66 -23.76 -24.73
C GLY A 568 -1.73 -24.98 -24.66
N ILE A 569 -0.44 -24.74 -24.42
CA ILE A 569 0.62 -25.77 -24.29
C ILE A 569 0.73 -26.21 -22.82
N THR A 570 0.58 -27.50 -22.55
CA THR A 570 0.55 -28.06 -21.20
C THR A 570 1.91 -28.44 -20.62
N SER A 571 2.99 -28.42 -21.41
CA SER A 571 4.36 -28.82 -20.97
C SER A 571 5.43 -27.86 -21.47
#